data_bd27c75fcc29aea2e8e5d64caed7e93d
#
_entry.id   bd27c75fcc29aea2e8e5d64caed7e93d
#
_cell.length_a   1.000
_cell.length_b   1.000
_cell.length_c   1.000
_cell.angle_alpha   90.00
_cell.angle_beta   90.00
_cell.angle_gamma   90.00
#
_symmetry.space_group_name_H-M   'P 1'
#
loop_
_entity.id
_entity.type
_entity.pdbx_description
1 polymer ?
#
loop_
_entity_poly.entity_id
_entity_poly.type
_entity_poly.pdbx_seq_one_letter_code
_entity_poly.pdbx_strand_id
1 'polypeptide(L)'
;YEAAYQAFVSKRGQIELNLREWMKPISLTPDNLHIGIHFLGENISAALQLGDISYVSGEVAWLKVLLKFHEAQPEQLIHFMKAYSEAVKQNINSQGKPISDWLTAEIEKLKAE
;
A
#
# COMPACT_ATOMS: atom_id res chain seq x y z
N TYR A 1 0.12 -16.49 -7.27
CA TYR A 1 -0.31 -15.06 -7.27
C TYR A 1 -1.60 -14.80 -8.04
N GLU A 2 -2.07 -15.73 -8.85
CA GLU A 2 -3.31 -15.51 -9.61
C GLU A 2 -4.50 -15.28 -8.68
N ALA A 3 -4.64 -16.09 -7.63
CA ALA A 3 -5.72 -15.93 -6.65
C ALA A 3 -5.59 -14.60 -5.91
N ALA A 4 -4.37 -14.20 -5.56
CA ALA A 4 -4.12 -12.91 -4.90
C ALA A 4 -4.48 -11.75 -5.83
N TYR A 5 -4.14 -11.85 -7.10
CA TYR A 5 -4.46 -10.82 -8.09
C TYR A 5 -5.97 -10.63 -8.23
N GLN A 6 -6.70 -11.72 -8.42
CA GLN A 6 -8.15 -11.67 -8.59
C GLN A 6 -8.83 -11.11 -7.33
N ALA A 7 -8.40 -11.56 -6.16
CA ALA A 7 -8.94 -11.07 -4.90
C ALA A 7 -8.66 -9.58 -4.71
N PHE A 8 -7.44 -9.15 -5.01
CA PHE A 8 -7.05 -7.74 -4.86
C PHE A 8 -7.86 -6.83 -5.79
N VAL A 9 -7.94 -7.18 -7.07
CA VAL A 9 -8.69 -6.38 -8.05
C VAL A 9 -10.16 -6.29 -7.64
N SER A 10 -10.74 -7.40 -7.20
CA SER A 10 -12.14 -7.47 -6.80
C SER A 10 -12.45 -6.61 -5.56
N LYS A 11 -11.50 -6.49 -4.63
CA LYS A 11 -11.69 -5.76 -3.36
C LYS A 11 -10.99 -4.42 -3.30
N ARG A 12 -10.27 -4.04 -4.34
CA ARG A 12 -9.48 -2.81 -4.35
C ARG A 12 -10.30 -1.56 -4.00
N GLY A 13 -11.50 -1.46 -4.55
CA GLY A 13 -12.39 -0.32 -4.25
C GLY A 13 -12.71 -0.21 -2.77
N GLN A 14 -13.02 -1.33 -2.12
CA GLN A 14 -13.31 -1.36 -0.69
C GLN A 14 -12.06 -1.05 0.14
N ILE A 15 -10.91 -1.56 -0.26
CA ILE A 15 -9.63 -1.25 0.39
C ILE A 15 -9.39 0.25 0.37
N GLU A 16 -9.60 0.90 -0.79
CA GLU A 16 -9.37 2.33 -0.94
C GLU A 16 -10.35 3.16 -0.11
N LEU A 17 -11.60 2.73 -0.01
CA LEU A 17 -12.59 3.38 0.86
C LEU A 17 -12.17 3.30 2.33
N ASN A 18 -11.72 2.14 2.79
CA ASN A 18 -11.24 1.98 4.15
C ASN A 18 -10.05 2.89 4.43
N LEU A 19 -9.12 2.98 3.49
CA LEU A 19 -7.94 3.84 3.63
C LEU A 19 -8.34 5.30 3.79
N ARG A 20 -9.25 5.79 2.96
CA ARG A 20 -9.69 7.19 3.05
C ARG A 20 -10.33 7.48 4.40
N GLU A 21 -11.07 6.52 4.93
CA GLU A 21 -11.71 6.66 6.25
C GLU A 21 -10.67 6.63 7.38
N TRP A 22 -9.78 5.64 7.35
CA TRP A 22 -8.82 5.43 8.44
C TRP A 22 -7.70 6.45 8.48
N MET A 23 -7.40 7.11 7.35
CA MET A 23 -6.34 8.12 7.28
C MET A 23 -6.82 9.52 7.62
N LYS A 24 -8.12 9.71 7.85
CA LYS A 24 -8.66 11.04 8.23
C LYS A 24 -7.99 11.66 9.43
N PRO A 25 -7.71 10.92 10.52
CA PRO A 25 -7.05 11.53 11.68
C PRO A 25 -5.55 11.76 11.49
N ILE A 26 -4.96 11.32 10.40
CA ILE A 26 -3.55 11.49 10.09
C ILE A 26 -3.38 12.69 9.20
N SER A 27 -2.33 13.48 9.42
CA SER A 27 -2.17 14.78 8.75
C SER A 27 -1.67 14.70 7.31
N LEU A 28 -1.94 13.61 6.58
CA LEU A 28 -1.71 13.56 5.14
C LEU A 28 -2.73 14.42 4.42
N THR A 29 -2.27 15.22 3.46
CA THR A 29 -3.18 15.99 2.63
C THR A 29 -4.00 15.04 1.74
N PRO A 30 -5.20 15.45 1.29
CA PRO A 30 -5.97 14.65 0.35
C PRO A 30 -5.19 14.30 -0.91
N ASP A 31 -4.37 15.20 -1.42
CA ASP A 31 -3.55 14.96 -2.60
C ASP A 31 -2.49 13.89 -2.35
N ASN A 32 -1.78 13.96 -1.21
CA ASN A 32 -0.78 12.96 -0.86
C ASN A 32 -1.42 11.60 -0.64
N LEU A 33 -2.57 11.56 -0.01
CA LEU A 33 -3.31 10.31 0.20
C LEU A 33 -3.71 9.70 -1.14
N HIS A 34 -4.25 10.50 -2.05
CA HIS A 34 -4.63 10.04 -3.38
C HIS A 34 -3.43 9.47 -4.15
N ILE A 35 -2.30 10.19 -4.11
CA ILE A 35 -1.06 9.73 -4.76
C ILE A 35 -0.64 8.36 -4.22
N GLY A 36 -0.62 8.21 -2.90
CA GLY A 36 -0.22 6.96 -2.26
C GLY A 36 -1.14 5.81 -2.60
N ILE A 37 -2.44 6.01 -2.51
CA ILE A 37 -3.45 4.99 -2.81
C ILE A 37 -3.34 4.53 -4.26
N HIS A 38 -3.32 5.48 -5.18
CA HIS A 38 -3.26 5.16 -6.61
C HIS A 38 -1.95 4.45 -6.97
N PHE A 39 -0.83 5.02 -6.54
CA PHE A 39 0.49 4.52 -6.87
C PHE A 39 0.68 3.10 -6.33
N LEU A 40 0.40 2.89 -5.06
CA LEU A 40 0.61 1.58 -4.44
C LEU A 40 -0.33 0.53 -5.04
N GLY A 41 -1.60 0.88 -5.26
CA GLY A 41 -2.58 -0.03 -5.84
C GLY A 41 -2.21 -0.46 -7.26
N GLU A 42 -1.80 0.49 -8.10
CA GLU A 42 -1.39 0.16 -9.47
C GLU A 42 -0.17 -0.75 -9.50
N ASN A 43 0.81 -0.47 -8.64
CA ASN A 43 2.03 -1.27 -8.62
C ASN A 43 1.82 -2.66 -8.03
N ILE A 44 0.99 -2.79 -7.00
CA ILE A 44 0.62 -4.11 -6.47
C ILE A 44 -0.08 -4.93 -7.56
N SER A 45 -1.05 -4.35 -8.26
CA SER A 45 -1.75 -5.03 -9.34
C SER A 45 -0.79 -5.52 -10.42
N ALA A 46 0.13 -4.66 -10.85
CA ALA A 46 1.12 -5.02 -11.87
C ALA A 46 2.04 -6.15 -11.40
N ALA A 47 2.51 -6.07 -10.17
CA ALA A 47 3.41 -7.08 -9.60
C ALA A 47 2.73 -8.45 -9.49
N LEU A 48 1.46 -8.46 -9.08
CA LEU A 48 0.70 -9.72 -8.98
C LEU A 48 0.46 -10.32 -10.36
N GLN A 49 0.20 -9.49 -11.37
CA GLN A 49 0.06 -9.98 -12.75
C GLN A 49 1.36 -10.59 -13.26
N LEU A 50 2.50 -10.00 -12.93
CA LEU A 50 3.81 -10.50 -13.31
C LEU A 50 4.21 -11.74 -12.50
N GLY A 51 3.52 -12.00 -11.38
CA GLY A 51 3.87 -13.12 -10.51
C GLY A 51 5.05 -12.86 -9.60
N ASP A 52 5.40 -11.59 -9.36
CA ASP A 52 6.54 -11.22 -8.52
C ASP A 52 6.24 -9.95 -7.75
N ILE A 53 5.78 -10.13 -6.50
CA ILE A 53 5.44 -8.99 -5.63
C ILE A 53 6.66 -8.15 -5.28
N SER A 54 7.86 -8.72 -5.32
CA SER A 54 9.09 -7.96 -5.01
C SER A 54 9.36 -6.84 -6.02
N TYR A 55 8.75 -6.88 -7.19
CA TYR A 55 8.80 -5.81 -8.18
C TYR A 55 8.42 -4.46 -7.56
N VAL A 56 7.49 -4.45 -6.60
CA VAL A 56 6.99 -3.21 -5.99
C VAL A 56 8.00 -2.60 -5.03
N SER A 57 9.00 -3.37 -4.56
CA SER A 57 9.96 -2.87 -3.56
C SER A 57 10.74 -1.64 -4.03
N GLY A 58 11.17 -1.62 -5.29
CA GLY A 58 11.82 -0.45 -5.86
C GLY A 58 10.88 0.74 -6.00
N GLU A 59 9.61 0.47 -6.21
CA GLU A 59 8.59 1.51 -6.35
C GLU A 59 8.25 2.16 -5.01
N VAL A 60 8.38 1.44 -3.89
CA VAL A 60 8.19 2.04 -2.56
C VAL A 60 9.26 3.10 -2.29
N ALA A 61 10.49 2.86 -2.70
CA ALA A 61 11.55 3.86 -2.56
C ALA A 61 11.21 5.13 -3.37
N TRP A 62 10.67 4.96 -4.58
CA TRP A 62 10.22 6.06 -5.40
C TRP A 62 9.05 6.81 -4.76
N LEU A 63 8.09 6.08 -4.19
CA LEU A 63 6.95 6.69 -3.50
C LEU A 63 7.42 7.53 -2.31
N LYS A 64 8.40 7.04 -1.56
CA LYS A 64 8.99 7.76 -0.43
C LYS A 64 9.56 9.11 -0.89
N VAL A 65 10.31 9.14 -1.99
CA VAL A 65 10.86 10.36 -2.56
C VAL A 65 9.73 11.29 -3.01
N LEU A 66 8.74 10.77 -3.68
CA LEU A 66 7.61 11.54 -4.20
C LEU A 66 6.84 12.22 -3.07
N LEU A 67 6.52 11.48 -2.01
CA LEU A 67 5.79 12.03 -0.87
C LEU A 67 6.62 13.04 -0.09
N LYS A 68 7.92 12.83 0.03
CA LYS A 68 8.82 13.79 0.66
C LYS A 68 8.83 15.11 -0.12
N PHE A 69 8.83 15.03 -1.44
CA PHE A 69 8.73 16.22 -2.31
C PHE A 69 7.43 17.01 -2.04
N HIS A 70 6.36 16.31 -1.68
CA HIS A 70 5.08 16.92 -1.31
C HIS A 70 4.96 17.17 0.20
N GLU A 71 6.09 17.24 0.91
CA GLU A 71 6.20 17.60 2.34
C GLU A 71 5.60 16.55 3.29
N ALA A 72 5.40 15.32 2.85
CA ALA A 72 4.96 14.25 3.74
C ALA A 72 6.13 13.72 4.58
N GLN A 73 5.85 13.41 5.84
CA GLN A 73 6.86 12.89 6.76
C GLN A 73 6.99 11.38 6.64
N PRO A 74 8.19 10.81 6.94
CA PRO A 74 8.37 9.35 6.87
C PRO A 74 7.38 8.56 7.72
N GLU A 75 7.03 9.07 8.89
CA GLU A 75 6.06 8.43 9.78
C GLU A 75 4.68 8.33 9.13
N GLN A 76 4.32 9.30 8.30
CA GLN A 76 3.05 9.29 7.59
C GLN A 76 3.00 8.17 6.54
N LEU A 77 4.12 7.90 5.86
CA LEU A 77 4.22 6.78 4.93
C LEU A 77 4.09 5.45 5.68
N ILE A 78 4.75 5.32 6.82
CA ILE A 78 4.65 4.10 7.64
C ILE A 78 3.18 3.88 8.07
N HIS A 79 2.52 4.91 8.56
CA HIS A 79 1.11 4.82 8.94
C HIS A 79 0.22 4.44 7.76
N PHE A 80 0.47 5.02 6.61
CA PHE A 80 -0.28 4.71 5.39
C PHE A 80 -0.12 3.23 5.01
N MET A 81 1.11 2.72 5.02
CA MET A 81 1.36 1.33 4.66
C MET A 81 0.78 0.35 5.68
N LYS A 82 0.80 0.70 6.96
CA LYS A 82 0.13 -0.11 7.99
C LYS A 82 -1.39 -0.16 7.76
N ALA A 83 -1.98 0.99 7.46
CA ALA A 83 -3.42 1.05 7.15
C ALA A 83 -3.74 0.23 5.90
N TYR A 84 -2.89 0.30 4.89
CA TYR A 84 -3.06 -0.49 3.66
C TYR A 84 -3.02 -1.99 3.96
N SER A 85 -2.06 -2.43 4.77
CA SER A 85 -1.95 -3.82 5.17
C SER A 85 -3.21 -4.29 5.91
N GLU A 86 -3.71 -3.48 6.84
CA GLU A 86 -4.95 -3.82 7.57
C GLU A 86 -6.16 -3.87 6.65
N ALA A 87 -6.26 -2.95 5.69
CA ALA A 87 -7.35 -2.96 4.72
C ALA A 87 -7.32 -4.23 3.86
N VAL A 88 -6.14 -4.66 3.44
CA VAL A 88 -5.97 -5.92 2.71
C VAL A 88 -6.43 -7.10 3.57
N LYS A 89 -5.98 -7.16 4.81
CA LYS A 89 -6.36 -8.26 5.73
C LYS A 89 -7.85 -8.31 5.99
N GLN A 90 -8.51 -7.17 6.10
CA GLN A 90 -9.95 -7.12 6.37
C GLN A 90 -10.81 -7.45 5.15
N ASN A 91 -10.35 -7.13 3.96
CA ASN A 91 -11.13 -7.31 2.74
C ASN A 91 -10.77 -8.56 1.97
N ILE A 92 -9.56 -9.07 2.16
CA ILE A 92 -9.08 -10.29 1.50
C ILE A 92 -8.57 -11.22 2.61
N ASN A 93 -9.01 -12.46 2.59
CA ASN A 93 -8.59 -13.45 3.59
C ASN A 93 -7.18 -13.98 3.26
N SER A 94 -6.95 -15.28 3.40
CA SER A 94 -5.64 -15.89 3.17
C SER A 94 -5.07 -15.64 1.76
N GLN A 95 -5.92 -15.35 0.78
CA GLN A 95 -5.47 -15.05 -0.59
C GLN A 95 -4.68 -13.74 -0.67
N GLY A 96 -4.87 -12.84 0.28
CA GLY A 96 -4.12 -11.58 0.35
C GLY A 96 -2.79 -11.68 1.08
N LYS A 97 -2.42 -12.84 1.58
CA LYS A 97 -1.18 -13.03 2.35
C LYS A 97 0.08 -12.57 1.63
N PRO A 98 0.29 -12.85 0.33
CA PRO A 98 1.48 -12.32 -0.36
C PRO A 98 1.59 -10.80 -0.29
N ILE A 99 0.46 -10.11 -0.37
CA ILE A 99 0.44 -8.64 -0.30
C ILE A 99 0.74 -8.16 1.13
N SER A 100 0.05 -8.71 2.13
CA SER A 100 0.22 -8.27 3.52
C SER A 100 1.60 -8.64 4.07
N ASP A 101 2.16 -9.78 3.70
CA ASP A 101 3.50 -10.17 4.11
C ASP A 101 4.54 -9.23 3.49
N TRP A 102 4.40 -8.89 2.21
CA TRP A 102 5.28 -7.94 1.55
C TRP A 102 5.20 -6.56 2.21
N LEU A 103 3.99 -6.08 2.48
CA LEU A 103 3.79 -4.78 3.16
C LEU A 103 4.45 -4.76 4.54
N THR A 104 4.30 -5.84 5.31
CA THR A 104 4.94 -5.95 6.62
C THR A 104 6.47 -5.83 6.51
N ALA A 105 7.06 -6.52 5.54
CA ALA A 105 8.50 -6.46 5.32
C ALA A 105 8.96 -5.05 4.93
N GLU A 106 8.21 -4.37 4.07
CA GLU A 106 8.55 -3.00 3.66
C GLU A 106 8.41 -2.00 4.81
N ILE A 107 7.39 -2.17 5.67
CA ILE A 107 7.22 -1.34 6.86
C ILE A 107 8.42 -1.48 7.78
N GLU A 108 8.90 -2.71 8.00
CA GLU A 108 10.08 -2.93 8.85
C GLU A 108 11.33 -2.28 8.27
N LYS A 109 11.50 -2.32 6.95
CA LYS A 109 12.60 -1.61 6.28
C LYS A 109 12.54 -0.11 6.51
N LEU A 110 11.35 0.48 6.41
CA LEU A 110 11.16 1.91 6.63
C LEU A 110 11.45 2.31 8.06
N LYS A 111 11.07 1.48 9.03
CA LYS A 111 11.36 1.75 10.45
C LYS A 111 12.87 1.70 10.76
N ALA A 112 13.62 0.89 10.02
CA ALA A 112 15.06 0.72 10.23
C ALA A 112 15.90 1.87 9.65
N GLU A 113 15.30 2.72 8.84
CA GLU A 113 16.01 3.87 8.23
C GLU A 113 16.24 5.02 9.21
#